data_6bec376816024b2654e39962cae01133
#
_entry.id   6bec376816024b2654e39962cae01133
#
_cell.length_a   1.000
_cell.length_b   1.000
_cell.length_c   1.000
_cell.angle_alpha   90.00
_cell.angle_beta   90.00
_cell.angle_gamma   90.00
#
_symmetry.space_group_name_H-M   'P 1'
#
loop_
_entity.id
_entity.type
_entity.pdbx_description
1 polymer ?
#
loop_
_entity_poly.entity_id
_entity_poly.type
_entity_poly.pdbx_seq_one_letter_code
_entity_poly.pdbx_strand_id
1 'polypeptide(L)'
;MNLAENLHTHTFRCGHASGVDRDYIEGAIRAGIRVLGFSDHSPMLFPRGCGYYSGYRMHPEQFEDYVNSLLTLRREYADDIRILIGAEMEYYPALFQNSLAFMTGYPLDYLIMGQHFIGNEYDGSGLYVCTPSDDPARLAAYVDQALEGLSTGAFTYMAHPDVYRFTGAEEVYRRENLRLLRGVKELGIPVEINFLGFREKRHYPRPLFWELVREVGNDVVFGLDAHSPETFVMEDAFREMGAWAADMGLTPLRHIPVRDPRQGLARA
;
A
#
# COMPACT_ATOMS: atom_id res chain seq x y z
N MET A 1 -9.30 -18.42 5.61
CA MET A 1 -9.11 -17.51 4.44
C MET A 1 -8.15 -18.17 3.46
N ASN A 2 -8.42 -18.17 2.14
CA ASN A 2 -7.48 -18.79 1.17
C ASN A 2 -6.48 -17.74 0.65
N LEU A 3 -5.75 -17.12 1.57
CA LEU A 3 -4.71 -16.13 1.31
C LEU A 3 -3.43 -16.61 2.02
N ALA A 4 -2.41 -16.96 1.23
CA ALA A 4 -1.16 -17.47 1.80
C ALA A 4 -0.23 -16.37 2.29
N GLU A 5 -0.27 -15.21 1.65
CA GLU A 5 0.59 -14.06 1.93
C GLU A 5 -0.23 -12.78 1.94
N ASN A 6 -0.05 -11.96 2.96
CA ASN A 6 -0.57 -10.60 3.04
C ASN A 6 0.55 -9.65 3.45
N LEU A 7 0.79 -8.61 2.64
CA LEU A 7 1.82 -7.61 2.91
C LEU A 7 1.25 -6.22 3.18
N HIS A 8 -0.08 -6.11 3.45
CA HIS A 8 -0.73 -4.83 3.75
C HIS A 8 -1.45 -4.91 5.09
N THR A 9 -0.76 -4.50 6.15
CA THR A 9 -1.24 -4.53 7.53
C THR A 9 -0.69 -3.34 8.30
N HIS A 10 -1.58 -2.57 8.92
CA HIS A 10 -1.25 -1.42 9.74
C HIS A 10 -1.10 -1.79 11.21
N THR A 11 -0.63 -0.85 12.02
CA THR A 11 -0.53 -0.96 13.47
C THR A 11 -1.13 0.28 14.13
N PHE A 12 -1.36 0.21 15.44
CA PHE A 12 -1.91 1.35 16.18
C PHE A 12 -1.07 2.64 16.06
N ARG A 13 0.18 2.55 15.55
CA ARG A 13 1.10 3.69 15.44
C ARG A 13 0.69 4.68 14.37
N CYS A 14 -0.11 4.27 13.38
CA CYS A 14 -0.71 5.21 12.41
C CYS A 14 -1.83 6.08 13.00
N GLY A 15 -2.25 5.81 14.23
CA GLY A 15 -3.26 6.61 14.93
C GLY A 15 -4.71 6.27 14.60
N HIS A 16 -4.96 5.35 13.66
CA HIS A 16 -6.33 4.96 13.26
C HIS A 16 -6.53 3.43 13.10
N ALA A 17 -5.51 2.63 13.36
CA ALA A 17 -5.63 1.19 13.52
C ALA A 17 -5.74 0.82 15.01
N SER A 18 -6.34 -0.34 15.32
CA SER A 18 -6.58 -0.84 16.68
C SER A 18 -5.90 -2.17 16.91
N GLY A 19 -5.79 -2.58 18.19
CA GLY A 19 -5.10 -3.82 18.58
C GLY A 19 -3.58 -3.64 18.69
N VAL A 20 -2.90 -4.68 19.16
CA VAL A 20 -1.44 -4.71 19.27
C VAL A 20 -0.85 -5.63 18.21
N ASP A 21 0.43 -5.45 17.89
CA ASP A 21 1.11 -6.20 16.82
C ASP A 21 0.91 -7.72 16.92
N ARG A 22 0.90 -8.26 18.15
CA ARG A 22 0.67 -9.68 18.44
C ARG A 22 -0.71 -10.17 17.98
N ASP A 23 -1.75 -9.38 18.20
CA ASP A 23 -3.14 -9.77 17.87
C ASP A 23 -3.30 -9.99 16.36
N TYR A 24 -2.61 -9.18 15.55
CA TYR A 24 -2.57 -9.34 14.08
C TYR A 24 -1.87 -10.64 13.68
N ILE A 25 -0.73 -10.96 14.32
CA ILE A 25 0.02 -12.19 14.03
C ILE A 25 -0.83 -13.42 14.36
N GLU A 26 -1.41 -13.47 15.55
CA GLU A 26 -2.27 -14.57 15.97
C GLU A 26 -3.54 -14.68 15.12
N GLY A 27 -4.12 -13.53 14.69
CA GLY A 27 -5.20 -13.48 13.73
C GLY A 27 -4.82 -14.08 12.38
N ALA A 28 -3.67 -13.71 11.86
CA ALA A 28 -3.14 -14.23 10.60
C ALA A 28 -2.86 -15.73 10.65
N ILE A 29 -2.27 -16.24 11.74
CA ILE A 29 -2.04 -17.68 11.95
C ILE A 29 -3.38 -18.43 11.94
N ARG A 30 -4.38 -17.96 12.70
CA ARG A 30 -5.73 -18.57 12.72
C ARG A 30 -6.40 -18.56 11.33
N ALA A 31 -6.15 -17.52 10.53
CA ALA A 31 -6.64 -17.42 9.16
C ALA A 31 -5.89 -18.28 8.15
N GLY A 32 -4.80 -18.94 8.54
CA GLY A 32 -3.97 -19.79 7.69
C GLY A 32 -3.00 -19.02 6.78
N ILE A 33 -2.73 -17.75 7.09
CA ILE A 33 -1.72 -16.93 6.41
C ILE A 33 -0.33 -17.42 6.84
N ARG A 34 0.56 -17.60 5.89
CA ARG A 34 1.93 -18.09 6.11
C ARG A 34 2.99 -17.00 6.06
N VAL A 35 2.70 -15.90 5.37
CA VAL A 35 3.56 -14.72 5.31
C VAL A 35 2.72 -13.50 5.66
N LEU A 36 3.06 -12.85 6.78
CA LEU A 36 2.43 -11.60 7.20
C LEU A 36 3.46 -10.47 7.12
N GLY A 37 3.19 -9.50 6.28
CA GLY A 37 3.93 -8.25 6.22
C GLY A 37 3.19 -7.15 6.97
N PHE A 38 3.91 -6.45 7.85
CA PHE A 38 3.46 -5.20 8.42
C PHE A 38 3.94 -4.06 7.53
N SER A 39 3.03 -3.16 7.19
CA SER A 39 3.28 -2.03 6.29
C SER A 39 2.53 -0.78 6.79
N ASP A 40 2.72 -0.45 8.06
CA ASP A 40 2.10 0.74 8.61
C ASP A 40 2.50 1.99 7.83
N HIS A 41 1.65 3.03 7.86
CA HIS A 41 1.94 4.30 7.19
C HIS A 41 3.31 4.83 7.59
N SER A 42 4.18 5.02 6.60
CA SER A 42 5.59 5.35 6.79
C SER A 42 5.78 6.67 7.53
N PRO A 43 6.79 6.77 8.39
CA PRO A 43 7.21 8.07 8.91
C PRO A 43 7.79 8.91 7.78
N MET A 44 7.25 10.13 7.62
CA MET A 44 7.77 11.12 6.69
C MET A 44 8.64 12.14 7.43
N LEU A 45 9.81 12.43 6.89
CA LEU A 45 10.67 13.48 7.43
C LEU A 45 10.26 14.84 6.87
N PHE A 46 9.22 15.42 7.47
CA PHE A 46 8.77 16.77 7.11
C PHE A 46 9.82 17.84 7.38
N PRO A 47 9.82 18.97 6.64
CA PRO A 47 10.76 20.05 6.86
C PRO A 47 10.66 20.60 8.29
N ARG A 48 11.79 20.82 8.93
CA ARG A 48 11.83 21.38 10.29
C ARG A 48 11.12 22.73 10.32
N GLY A 49 10.23 22.89 11.30
CA GLY A 49 9.50 24.15 11.50
C GLY A 49 8.34 24.38 10.55
N CYS A 50 7.93 23.40 9.73
CA CYS A 50 6.75 23.52 8.86
C CYS A 50 5.43 23.60 9.67
N GLY A 51 5.45 23.27 10.96
CA GLY A 51 4.27 23.29 11.82
C GLY A 51 3.23 22.20 11.55
N TYR A 52 3.52 21.29 10.61
CA TYR A 52 2.63 20.20 10.27
C TYR A 52 2.90 18.97 11.15
N TYR A 53 1.79 18.37 11.61
CA TYR A 53 1.77 17.10 12.33
C TYR A 53 0.74 16.17 11.68
N SER A 54 1.19 15.05 11.16
CA SER A 54 0.28 14.07 10.56
C SER A 54 -0.42 13.25 11.63
N GLY A 55 -1.74 13.17 11.56
CA GLY A 55 -2.57 12.38 12.49
C GLY A 55 -2.89 10.97 12.00
N TYR A 56 -2.37 10.55 10.85
CA TYR A 56 -2.72 9.26 10.22
C TYR A 56 -1.50 8.47 9.75
N ARG A 57 -0.32 8.80 10.26
CA ARG A 57 0.90 8.04 10.01
C ARG A 57 1.77 7.95 11.25
N MET A 58 2.64 6.95 11.25
CA MET A 58 3.66 6.81 12.27
C MET A 58 4.60 8.01 12.27
N HIS A 59 4.97 8.48 13.46
CA HIS A 59 6.00 9.51 13.60
C HIS A 59 7.40 8.90 13.57
N PRO A 60 8.43 9.65 13.12
CA PRO A 60 9.81 9.15 13.06
C PRO A 60 10.31 8.58 14.38
N GLU A 61 9.91 9.15 15.51
CA GLU A 61 10.29 8.72 16.86
C GLU A 61 9.70 7.36 17.26
N GLN A 62 8.63 6.92 16.58
CA GLN A 62 7.97 5.63 16.83
C GLN A 62 8.56 4.49 15.97
N PHE A 63 9.34 4.82 14.94
CA PHE A 63 9.78 3.83 13.96
C PHE A 63 10.74 2.78 14.55
N GLU A 64 11.61 3.18 15.47
CA GLU A 64 12.50 2.25 16.18
C GLU A 64 11.69 1.25 17.02
N ASP A 65 10.67 1.73 17.76
CA ASP A 65 9.76 0.86 18.53
C ASP A 65 9.00 -0.10 17.63
N TYR A 66 8.47 0.39 16.49
CA TYR A 66 7.80 -0.43 15.48
C TYR A 66 8.69 -1.57 15.00
N VAL A 67 9.90 -1.27 14.57
CA VAL A 67 10.84 -2.29 14.06
C VAL A 67 11.24 -3.27 15.15
N ASN A 68 11.56 -2.80 16.36
CA ASN A 68 12.02 -3.64 17.47
C ASN A 68 10.91 -4.57 17.99
N SER A 69 9.66 -4.09 18.07
CA SER A 69 8.49 -4.91 18.39
C SER A 69 8.35 -6.05 17.40
N LEU A 70 8.36 -5.75 16.11
CA LEU A 70 8.19 -6.75 15.06
C LEU A 70 9.37 -7.71 14.94
N LEU A 71 10.61 -7.27 15.17
CA LEU A 71 11.78 -8.16 15.25
C LEU A 71 11.68 -9.15 16.41
N THR A 72 11.14 -8.72 17.55
CA THR A 72 10.92 -9.58 18.69
C THR A 72 9.86 -10.64 18.40
N LEU A 73 8.72 -10.22 17.86
CA LEU A 73 7.64 -11.12 17.48
C LEU A 73 8.04 -12.05 16.32
N ARG A 74 8.83 -11.59 15.35
CA ARG A 74 9.39 -12.45 14.28
C ARG A 74 10.19 -13.62 14.83
N ARG A 75 10.97 -13.41 15.89
CA ARG A 75 11.71 -14.50 16.54
C ARG A 75 10.81 -15.43 17.34
N GLU A 76 9.82 -14.85 18.03
CA GLU A 76 8.88 -15.61 18.86
C GLU A 76 8.01 -16.55 18.02
N TYR A 77 7.53 -16.10 16.86
CA TYR A 77 6.63 -16.85 15.97
C TYR A 77 7.33 -17.49 14.77
N ALA A 78 8.66 -17.67 14.82
CA ALA A 78 9.45 -18.14 13.68
C ALA A 78 9.01 -19.51 13.13
N ASP A 79 8.49 -20.39 13.98
CA ASP A 79 8.01 -21.71 13.59
C ASP A 79 6.56 -21.71 13.07
N ASP A 80 5.80 -20.65 13.31
CA ASP A 80 4.37 -20.56 13.01
C ASP A 80 4.08 -19.75 11.72
N ILE A 81 4.76 -18.60 11.55
CA ILE A 81 4.50 -17.67 10.47
C ILE A 81 5.74 -16.84 10.11
N ARG A 82 5.94 -16.61 8.82
CA ARG A 82 6.98 -15.70 8.36
C ARG A 82 6.49 -14.25 8.47
N ILE A 83 7.17 -13.44 9.30
CA ILE A 83 6.86 -12.01 9.46
C ILE A 83 7.84 -11.17 8.63
N LEU A 84 7.31 -10.22 7.85
CA LEU A 84 8.07 -9.22 7.12
C LEU A 84 7.80 -7.84 7.69
N ILE A 85 8.83 -7.01 7.76
CA ILE A 85 8.76 -5.62 8.26
C ILE A 85 8.86 -4.68 7.07
N GLY A 86 7.83 -3.93 6.81
CA GLY A 86 7.75 -2.98 5.71
C GLY A 86 7.14 -1.66 6.14
N ALA A 87 6.75 -0.86 5.17
CA ALA A 87 5.92 0.31 5.35
C ALA A 87 5.10 0.59 4.08
N GLU A 88 3.92 1.19 4.24
CA GLU A 88 3.20 1.83 3.17
C GLU A 88 3.66 3.28 3.06
N MET A 89 4.16 3.66 1.90
CA MET A 89 4.80 4.96 1.72
C MET A 89 4.26 5.67 0.48
N GLU A 90 3.92 6.94 0.64
CA GLU A 90 3.69 7.86 -0.46
C GLU A 90 5.02 8.30 -1.06
N TYR A 91 4.98 8.61 -2.36
CA TYR A 91 6.07 9.29 -3.01
C TYR A 91 5.84 10.79 -3.00
N TYR A 92 6.63 11.51 -2.20
CA TYR A 92 6.72 12.97 -2.23
C TYR A 92 8.12 13.35 -2.70
N PRO A 93 8.31 13.89 -3.93
CA PRO A 93 9.64 14.10 -4.52
C PRO A 93 10.64 14.78 -3.58
N ALA A 94 10.19 15.82 -2.86
CA ALA A 94 11.06 16.59 -1.95
C ALA A 94 11.45 15.84 -0.66
N LEU A 95 10.70 14.81 -0.25
CA LEU A 95 10.87 14.13 1.04
C LEU A 95 11.37 12.69 0.90
N PHE A 96 11.14 12.10 -0.26
CA PHE A 96 11.29 10.66 -0.48
C PHE A 96 12.68 10.14 -0.11
N GLN A 97 13.74 10.73 -0.66
CA GLN A 97 15.11 10.24 -0.45
C GLN A 97 15.52 10.28 1.03
N ASN A 98 15.20 11.36 1.74
CA ASN A 98 15.55 11.50 3.15
C ASN A 98 14.75 10.51 4.02
N SER A 99 13.45 10.37 3.75
CA SER A 99 12.59 9.44 4.50
C SER A 99 12.95 7.99 4.22
N LEU A 100 13.28 7.65 2.96
CA LEU A 100 13.75 6.32 2.59
C LEU A 100 15.10 6.00 3.25
N ALA A 101 16.05 6.92 3.23
CA ALA A 101 17.35 6.74 3.87
C ALA A 101 17.21 6.55 5.39
N PHE A 102 16.31 7.28 6.04
CA PHE A 102 15.99 7.10 7.45
C PHE A 102 15.47 5.69 7.74
N MET A 103 14.44 5.25 7.01
CA MET A 103 13.81 3.95 7.26
C MET A 103 14.74 2.78 6.93
N THR A 104 15.53 2.88 5.86
CA THR A 104 16.46 1.82 5.45
C THR A 104 17.73 1.74 6.32
N GLY A 105 17.90 2.66 7.27
CA GLY A 105 18.82 2.53 8.39
C GLY A 105 18.42 1.43 9.39
N TYR A 106 17.19 0.94 9.30
CA TYR A 106 16.66 -0.19 10.07
C TYR A 106 16.51 -1.43 9.18
N PRO A 107 16.35 -2.65 9.77
CA PRO A 107 16.16 -3.89 9.01
C PRO A 107 14.75 -3.97 8.39
N LEU A 108 14.52 -3.17 7.37
CA LEU A 108 13.30 -3.11 6.58
C LEU A 108 13.37 -4.13 5.43
N ASP A 109 12.34 -4.95 5.27
CA ASP A 109 12.28 -5.99 4.24
C ASP A 109 11.69 -5.49 2.92
N TYR A 110 10.69 -4.59 2.97
CA TYR A 110 9.97 -4.12 1.77
C TYR A 110 9.26 -2.78 1.99
N LEU A 111 8.85 -2.16 0.88
CA LEU A 111 7.88 -1.06 0.86
C LEU A 111 6.74 -1.38 -0.11
N ILE A 112 5.54 -0.92 0.21
CA ILE A 112 4.42 -0.82 -0.72
C ILE A 112 4.11 0.67 -0.97
N MET A 113 3.65 0.99 -2.17
CA MET A 113 3.29 2.36 -2.50
C MET A 113 1.81 2.60 -2.31
N GLY A 114 1.44 3.40 -1.30
CA GLY A 114 0.09 3.93 -1.13
C GLY A 114 0.09 5.43 -1.38
N GLN A 115 -0.40 5.87 -2.54
CA GLN A 115 -0.38 7.29 -2.90
C GLN A 115 -1.69 7.96 -2.50
N HIS A 116 -1.70 8.61 -1.33
CA HIS A 116 -2.90 9.25 -0.76
C HIS A 116 -3.02 10.74 -1.06
N PHE A 117 -1.94 11.40 -1.49
CA PHE A 117 -1.94 12.82 -1.83
C PHE A 117 -1.22 13.08 -3.16
N ILE A 118 -1.74 14.02 -3.93
CA ILE A 118 -1.02 14.63 -5.04
C ILE A 118 -0.20 15.79 -4.46
N GLY A 119 1.05 15.94 -4.87
CA GLY A 119 1.98 16.94 -4.33
C GLY A 119 2.58 16.47 -3.00
N ASN A 120 2.03 16.93 -1.91
CA ASN A 120 2.41 16.54 -0.54
C ASN A 120 1.25 16.78 0.44
N GLU A 121 1.45 16.49 1.72
CA GLU A 121 0.42 16.67 2.75
C GLU A 121 0.68 17.80 3.73
N TYR A 122 1.90 18.40 3.73
CA TYR A 122 2.35 19.22 4.86
C TYR A 122 2.29 20.74 4.64
N ASP A 123 2.22 21.23 3.41
CA ASP A 123 2.26 22.67 3.10
C ASP A 123 0.91 23.27 2.69
N GLY A 124 -0.14 22.45 2.72
CA GLY A 124 -1.50 22.85 2.35
C GLY A 124 -1.75 22.91 0.84
N SER A 125 -0.76 22.62 0.00
CA SER A 125 -0.94 22.53 -1.47
C SER A 125 -1.41 21.14 -1.91
N GLY A 126 -1.25 20.13 -1.05
CA GLY A 126 -1.59 18.74 -1.35
C GLY A 126 -3.08 18.49 -1.51
N LEU A 127 -3.40 17.55 -2.38
CA LEU A 127 -4.78 17.17 -2.68
C LEU A 127 -4.99 15.71 -2.26
N TYR A 128 -5.87 15.50 -1.29
CA TYR A 128 -6.25 14.15 -0.86
C TYR A 128 -7.03 13.43 -1.96
N VAL A 129 -6.52 12.27 -2.39
CA VAL A 129 -7.00 11.55 -3.58
C VAL A 129 -8.42 10.99 -3.47
N CYS A 130 -8.93 10.76 -2.25
CA CYS A 130 -10.32 10.34 -2.03
C CYS A 130 -11.33 11.48 -2.14
N THR A 131 -10.88 12.75 -2.22
CA THR A 131 -11.76 13.88 -2.52
C THR A 131 -12.22 13.78 -3.97
N PRO A 132 -13.55 13.74 -4.23
CA PRO A 132 -14.05 13.66 -5.62
C PRO A 132 -13.54 14.80 -6.48
N SER A 133 -13.06 14.46 -7.68
CA SER A 133 -12.63 15.47 -8.65
C SER A 133 -12.91 15.02 -10.08
N ASP A 134 -13.40 15.90 -10.90
CA ASP A 134 -13.60 15.73 -12.35
C ASP A 134 -12.50 16.38 -13.19
N ASP A 135 -11.50 16.99 -12.54
CA ASP A 135 -10.39 17.67 -13.18
C ASP A 135 -9.39 16.67 -13.80
N PRO A 136 -9.26 16.63 -15.15
CA PRO A 136 -8.32 15.75 -15.83
C PRO A 136 -6.85 15.97 -15.44
N ALA A 137 -6.49 17.24 -15.15
CA ALA A 137 -5.10 17.58 -14.80
C ALA A 137 -4.69 16.99 -13.46
N ARG A 138 -5.61 16.89 -12.50
CA ARG A 138 -5.35 16.26 -11.20
C ARG A 138 -5.16 14.74 -11.32
N LEU A 139 -6.00 14.07 -12.15
CA LEU A 139 -5.79 12.64 -12.40
C LEU A 139 -4.46 12.40 -13.10
N ALA A 140 -4.09 13.22 -14.08
CA ALA A 140 -2.80 13.13 -14.76
C ALA A 140 -1.63 13.33 -13.77
N ALA A 141 -1.71 14.32 -12.88
CA ALA A 141 -0.69 14.59 -11.85
C ALA A 141 -0.55 13.42 -10.85
N TYR A 142 -1.68 12.78 -10.46
CA TYR A 142 -1.65 11.55 -9.64
C TYR A 142 -0.86 10.44 -10.33
N VAL A 143 -1.16 10.20 -11.61
CA VAL A 143 -0.50 9.15 -12.40
C VAL A 143 1.00 9.47 -12.61
N ASP A 144 1.34 10.74 -12.87
CA ASP A 144 2.74 11.15 -13.02
C ASP A 144 3.53 10.91 -11.73
N GLN A 145 3.00 11.34 -10.59
CA GLN A 145 3.65 11.19 -9.30
C GLN A 145 3.78 9.71 -8.89
N ALA A 146 2.75 8.90 -9.15
CA ALA A 146 2.80 7.46 -8.88
C ALA A 146 3.87 6.77 -9.74
N LEU A 147 3.93 7.05 -11.04
CA LEU A 147 4.92 6.46 -11.93
C LEU A 147 6.34 6.91 -11.60
N GLU A 148 6.54 8.17 -11.25
CA GLU A 148 7.83 8.69 -10.79
C GLU A 148 8.31 7.91 -9.55
N GLY A 149 7.44 7.78 -8.54
CA GLY A 149 7.75 7.05 -7.31
C GLY A 149 8.05 5.57 -7.56
N LEU A 150 7.23 4.89 -8.35
CA LEU A 150 7.42 3.48 -8.67
C LEU A 150 8.70 3.23 -9.48
N SER A 151 9.10 4.19 -10.33
CA SER A 151 10.34 4.10 -11.12
C SER A 151 11.62 4.14 -10.29
N THR A 152 11.55 4.56 -9.03
CA THR A 152 12.69 4.52 -8.10
C THR A 152 13.18 3.11 -7.81
N GLY A 153 12.32 2.09 -7.97
CA GLY A 153 12.63 0.70 -7.68
C GLY A 153 12.49 0.30 -6.21
N ALA A 154 12.08 1.21 -5.32
CA ALA A 154 11.93 0.94 -3.89
C ALA A 154 10.74 0.06 -3.54
N PHE A 155 9.70 0.04 -4.38
CA PHE A 155 8.40 -0.51 -4.04
C PHE A 155 8.18 -1.93 -4.56
N THR A 156 7.63 -2.77 -3.72
CA THR A 156 7.25 -4.16 -4.03
C THR A 156 6.02 -4.21 -4.91
N TYR A 157 4.98 -3.45 -4.59
CA TYR A 157 3.76 -3.31 -5.39
C TYR A 157 3.06 -1.96 -5.11
N MET A 158 2.08 -1.62 -5.95
CA MET A 158 1.23 -0.46 -5.74
C MET A 158 -0.04 -0.87 -5.01
N ALA A 159 -0.22 -0.37 -3.78
CA ALA A 159 -1.42 -0.54 -2.97
C ALA A 159 -2.57 0.27 -3.57
N HIS A 160 -3.80 -0.27 -3.47
CA HIS A 160 -5.05 0.38 -3.92
C HIS A 160 -4.86 1.38 -5.09
N PRO A 161 -4.39 0.94 -6.28
CA PRO A 161 -4.00 1.82 -7.38
C PRO A 161 -5.12 2.69 -7.93
N ASP A 162 -6.38 2.30 -7.69
CA ASP A 162 -7.60 2.97 -8.09
C ASP A 162 -8.25 3.82 -6.97
N VAL A 163 -7.46 4.14 -5.94
CA VAL A 163 -7.89 4.96 -4.80
C VAL A 163 -8.24 6.41 -5.20
N TYR A 164 -7.73 6.92 -6.33
CA TYR A 164 -8.06 8.26 -6.80
C TYR A 164 -9.53 8.35 -7.24
N ARG A 165 -10.30 9.20 -6.56
CA ARG A 165 -11.74 9.36 -6.80
C ARG A 165 -12.05 10.31 -7.96
N PHE A 166 -11.81 9.85 -9.18
CA PHE A 166 -12.14 10.59 -10.36
C PHE A 166 -13.62 10.45 -10.78
N THR A 167 -14.31 11.57 -10.93
CA THR A 167 -15.75 11.66 -11.27
C THR A 167 -16.02 12.28 -12.64
N GLY A 168 -14.96 12.58 -13.41
CA GLY A 168 -15.05 13.16 -14.74
C GLY A 168 -15.31 12.12 -15.84
N ALA A 169 -15.04 12.53 -17.10
CA ALA A 169 -15.31 11.72 -18.28
C ALA A 169 -14.57 10.38 -18.30
N GLU A 170 -15.26 9.31 -18.69
CA GLU A 170 -14.72 7.95 -18.71
C GLU A 170 -13.51 7.81 -19.63
N GLU A 171 -13.49 8.50 -20.76
CA GLU A 171 -12.37 8.47 -21.72
C GLU A 171 -11.08 9.00 -21.09
N VAL A 172 -11.19 10.03 -20.22
CA VAL A 172 -10.07 10.58 -19.47
C VAL A 172 -9.59 9.56 -18.43
N TYR A 173 -10.54 8.96 -17.70
CA TYR A 173 -10.23 7.92 -16.72
C TYR A 173 -9.49 6.75 -17.37
N ARG A 174 -10.01 6.22 -18.49
CA ARG A 174 -9.37 5.13 -19.22
C ARG A 174 -7.98 5.49 -19.72
N ARG A 175 -7.82 6.66 -20.34
CA ARG A 175 -6.53 7.10 -20.87
C ARG A 175 -5.45 7.16 -19.79
N GLU A 176 -5.73 7.83 -18.68
CA GLU A 176 -4.75 8.03 -17.62
C GLU A 176 -4.45 6.72 -16.87
N ASN A 177 -5.46 5.89 -16.57
CA ASN A 177 -5.21 4.62 -15.92
C ASN A 177 -4.54 3.59 -16.85
N LEU A 178 -4.78 3.61 -18.17
CA LEU A 178 -3.98 2.82 -19.12
C LEU A 178 -2.51 3.25 -19.12
N ARG A 179 -2.24 4.57 -19.01
CA ARG A 179 -0.87 5.09 -18.88
C ARG A 179 -0.21 4.58 -17.60
N LEU A 180 -0.91 4.67 -16.45
CA LEU A 180 -0.44 4.13 -15.18
C LEU A 180 -0.13 2.63 -15.30
N LEU A 181 -1.10 1.84 -15.74
CA LEU A 181 -1.00 0.38 -15.78
C LEU A 181 0.08 -0.12 -16.72
N ARG A 182 0.29 0.53 -17.88
CA ARG A 182 1.39 0.20 -18.80
C ARG A 182 2.74 0.49 -18.15
N GLY A 183 2.91 1.66 -17.53
CA GLY A 183 4.15 1.99 -16.81
C GLY A 183 4.44 1.04 -15.66
N VAL A 184 3.43 0.71 -14.84
CA VAL A 184 3.54 -0.27 -13.74
C VAL A 184 3.94 -1.65 -14.27
N LYS A 185 3.36 -2.08 -15.40
CA LYS A 185 3.72 -3.36 -16.04
C LYS A 185 5.16 -3.35 -16.57
N GLU A 186 5.60 -2.29 -17.22
CA GLU A 186 6.98 -2.15 -17.71
C GLU A 186 8.00 -2.22 -16.56
N LEU A 187 7.63 -1.71 -15.38
CA LEU A 187 8.44 -1.80 -14.15
C LEU A 187 8.37 -3.19 -13.49
N GLY A 188 7.49 -4.09 -13.96
CA GLY A 188 7.26 -5.40 -13.35
C GLY A 188 6.77 -5.30 -11.91
N ILE A 189 5.91 -4.33 -11.62
CA ILE A 189 5.34 -4.07 -10.30
C ILE A 189 3.89 -4.57 -10.28
N PRO A 190 3.49 -5.45 -9.35
CA PRO A 190 2.09 -5.84 -9.18
C PRO A 190 1.20 -4.68 -8.70
N VAL A 191 -0.11 -4.82 -8.93
CA VAL A 191 -1.15 -3.92 -8.41
C VAL A 191 -2.08 -4.65 -7.45
N GLU A 192 -2.51 -3.97 -6.40
CA GLU A 192 -3.28 -4.55 -5.29
C GLU A 192 -4.78 -4.40 -5.47
N ILE A 193 -5.52 -5.54 -5.41
CA ILE A 193 -6.94 -5.54 -5.08
C ILE A 193 -7.06 -5.37 -3.57
N ASN A 194 -7.62 -4.25 -3.15
CA ASN A 194 -7.65 -3.85 -1.75
C ASN A 194 -8.91 -4.35 -1.04
N PHE A 195 -8.73 -5.14 0.02
CA PHE A 195 -9.84 -5.73 0.76
C PHE A 195 -10.60 -4.72 1.60
N LEU A 196 -9.92 -3.73 2.20
CA LEU A 196 -10.59 -2.69 2.98
C LEU A 196 -11.57 -1.91 2.11
N GLY A 197 -11.14 -1.48 0.92
CA GLY A 197 -12.00 -0.79 -0.04
C GLY A 197 -13.18 -1.65 -0.47
N PHE A 198 -12.96 -2.94 -0.75
CA PHE A 198 -13.99 -3.87 -1.17
C PHE A 198 -15.06 -4.09 -0.07
N ARG A 199 -14.64 -4.47 1.15
CA ARG A 199 -15.56 -4.79 2.25
C ARG A 199 -16.37 -3.59 2.73
N GLU A 200 -15.75 -2.39 2.69
CA GLU A 200 -16.42 -1.14 3.10
C GLU A 200 -17.22 -0.49 1.96
N LYS A 201 -17.25 -1.12 0.78
CA LYS A 201 -17.95 -0.62 -0.41
C LYS A 201 -17.54 0.81 -0.76
N ARG A 202 -16.25 1.09 -0.65
CA ARG A 202 -15.67 2.37 -1.05
C ARG A 202 -15.78 2.55 -2.58
N HIS A 203 -15.31 3.68 -3.12
CA HIS A 203 -15.27 3.90 -4.57
C HIS A 203 -14.20 3.05 -5.28
N TYR A 204 -13.43 2.26 -4.54
CA TYR A 204 -12.49 1.25 -5.01
C TYR A 204 -12.68 -0.07 -4.22
N PRO A 205 -12.41 -1.23 -4.84
CA PRO A 205 -11.96 -1.41 -6.22
C PRO A 205 -13.05 -1.03 -7.24
N ARG A 206 -12.66 -0.22 -8.25
CA ARG A 206 -13.57 0.24 -9.30
C ARG A 206 -13.57 -0.75 -10.47
N PRO A 207 -14.70 -1.37 -10.87
CA PRO A 207 -14.72 -2.41 -11.92
C PRO A 207 -14.01 -2.00 -13.21
N LEU A 208 -14.26 -0.77 -13.69
CA LEU A 208 -13.61 -0.24 -14.89
C LEU A 208 -12.07 -0.25 -14.81
N PHE A 209 -11.49 0.06 -13.66
CA PHE A 209 -10.03 0.00 -13.48
C PHE A 209 -9.52 -1.44 -13.65
N TRP A 210 -10.23 -2.40 -13.06
CA TRP A 210 -9.82 -3.81 -13.09
C TRP A 210 -10.05 -4.48 -14.44
N GLU A 211 -11.00 -3.98 -15.26
CA GLU A 211 -11.08 -4.31 -16.69
C GLU A 211 -9.82 -3.88 -17.44
N LEU A 212 -9.30 -2.67 -17.15
CA LEU A 212 -8.05 -2.18 -17.75
C LEU A 212 -6.83 -2.98 -17.27
N VAL A 213 -6.78 -3.36 -15.99
CA VAL A 213 -5.74 -4.26 -15.45
C VAL A 213 -5.68 -5.56 -16.24
N ARG A 214 -6.85 -6.18 -16.49
CA ARG A 214 -6.95 -7.39 -17.31
C ARG A 214 -6.53 -7.14 -18.77
N GLU A 215 -6.96 -6.03 -19.38
CA GLU A 215 -6.60 -5.63 -20.74
C GLU A 215 -5.09 -5.51 -20.91
N VAL A 216 -4.43 -4.81 -19.99
CA VAL A 216 -2.98 -4.61 -19.98
C VAL A 216 -2.24 -5.87 -19.58
N GLY A 217 -2.85 -6.73 -18.74
CA GLY A 217 -2.27 -7.95 -18.20
C GLY A 217 -1.21 -7.67 -17.13
N ASN A 218 -1.52 -6.81 -16.17
CA ASN A 218 -0.69 -6.58 -14.99
C ASN A 218 -0.77 -7.76 -14.04
N ASP A 219 0.32 -8.03 -13.33
CA ASP A 219 0.31 -8.89 -12.16
C ASP A 219 -0.54 -8.26 -11.04
N VAL A 220 -1.30 -9.11 -10.34
CA VAL A 220 -2.25 -8.69 -9.32
C VAL A 220 -1.93 -9.38 -8.01
N VAL A 221 -2.08 -8.66 -6.90
CA VAL A 221 -1.99 -9.21 -5.54
C VAL A 221 -3.25 -8.85 -4.74
N PHE A 222 -3.53 -9.61 -3.69
CA PHE A 222 -4.48 -9.19 -2.66
C PHE A 222 -3.74 -8.51 -1.52
N GLY A 223 -4.31 -7.40 -1.01
CA GLY A 223 -3.90 -6.78 0.23
C GLY A 223 -5.08 -6.61 1.17
N LEU A 224 -4.92 -6.98 2.43
CA LEU A 224 -5.99 -6.86 3.42
C LEU A 224 -6.21 -5.42 3.86
N ASP A 225 -5.15 -4.59 3.86
CA ASP A 225 -5.19 -3.24 4.39
C ASP A 225 -5.82 -3.24 5.80
N ALA A 226 -5.27 -4.15 6.62
CA ALA A 226 -5.85 -4.49 7.91
C ALA A 226 -5.54 -3.41 8.94
N HIS A 227 -6.59 -2.76 9.45
CA HIS A 227 -6.52 -1.75 10.51
C HIS A 227 -7.07 -2.28 11.85
N SER A 228 -7.43 -3.56 11.89
CA SER A 228 -7.79 -4.26 13.13
C SER A 228 -7.56 -5.76 12.99
N PRO A 229 -7.27 -6.49 14.09
CA PRO A 229 -7.12 -7.94 14.09
C PRO A 229 -8.36 -8.69 13.60
N GLU A 230 -9.55 -8.10 13.73
CA GLU A 230 -10.83 -8.67 13.26
C GLU A 230 -10.86 -8.84 11.74
N THR A 231 -10.03 -8.15 11.00
CA THR A 231 -9.92 -8.30 9.53
C THR A 231 -9.61 -9.76 9.15
N PHE A 232 -8.84 -10.47 9.95
CA PHE A 232 -8.42 -11.85 9.66
C PHE A 232 -9.53 -12.90 9.82
N VAL A 233 -10.63 -12.59 10.50
CA VAL A 233 -11.78 -13.49 10.66
C VAL A 233 -12.91 -13.22 9.68
N MET A 234 -12.76 -12.27 8.76
CA MET A 234 -13.76 -11.90 7.75
C MET A 234 -13.69 -12.81 6.50
N GLU A 235 -13.74 -14.13 6.71
CA GLU A 235 -13.52 -15.10 5.62
C GLU A 235 -14.59 -15.03 4.52
N ASP A 236 -15.85 -14.76 4.86
CA ASP A 236 -16.93 -14.67 3.88
C ASP A 236 -16.73 -13.48 2.95
N ALA A 237 -16.46 -12.29 3.50
CA ALA A 237 -16.19 -11.09 2.70
C ALA A 237 -14.94 -11.24 1.82
N PHE A 238 -13.90 -11.93 2.34
CA PHE A 238 -12.70 -12.19 1.53
C PHE A 238 -13.00 -13.18 0.39
N ARG A 239 -13.85 -14.18 0.63
CA ARG A 239 -14.31 -15.13 -0.40
C ARG A 239 -15.12 -14.42 -1.49
N GLU A 240 -15.97 -13.47 -1.11
CA GLU A 240 -16.72 -12.62 -2.06
C GLU A 240 -15.78 -11.79 -2.93
N MET A 241 -14.75 -11.19 -2.35
CA MET A 241 -13.72 -10.46 -3.12
C MET A 241 -12.96 -11.39 -4.07
N GLY A 242 -12.63 -12.60 -3.62
CA GLY A 242 -11.99 -13.62 -4.47
C GLY A 242 -12.86 -14.05 -5.65
N ALA A 243 -14.16 -14.24 -5.41
CA ALA A 243 -15.14 -14.54 -6.47
C ALA A 243 -15.26 -13.37 -7.46
N TRP A 244 -15.39 -12.14 -6.94
CA TRP A 244 -15.39 -10.93 -7.77
C TRP A 244 -14.14 -10.82 -8.65
N ALA A 245 -12.95 -11.06 -8.09
CA ALA A 245 -11.71 -11.02 -8.87
C ALA A 245 -11.69 -12.09 -9.97
N ALA A 246 -12.18 -13.30 -9.67
CA ALA A 246 -12.29 -14.38 -10.65
C ALA A 246 -13.30 -14.04 -11.78
N ASP A 247 -14.45 -13.45 -11.44
CA ASP A 247 -15.45 -12.98 -12.41
C ASP A 247 -14.90 -11.88 -13.32
N MET A 248 -14.00 -11.03 -12.79
CA MET A 248 -13.26 -10.04 -13.57
C MET A 248 -12.16 -10.66 -14.46
N GLY A 249 -11.92 -11.97 -14.34
CA GLY A 249 -10.87 -12.69 -15.08
C GLY A 249 -9.46 -12.42 -14.53
N LEU A 250 -9.34 -12.06 -13.26
CA LEU A 250 -8.07 -11.78 -12.59
C LEU A 250 -7.59 -13.00 -11.79
N THR A 251 -6.30 -13.25 -11.82
CA THR A 251 -5.68 -14.33 -11.04
C THR A 251 -4.55 -13.73 -10.18
N PRO A 252 -4.82 -13.43 -8.90
CA PRO A 252 -3.79 -12.89 -8.02
C PRO A 252 -2.62 -13.84 -7.81
N LEU A 253 -1.42 -13.29 -7.69
CA LEU A 253 -0.20 -14.02 -7.42
C LEU A 253 -0.32 -14.74 -6.06
N ARG A 254 0.19 -15.96 -6.01
CA ARG A 254 0.26 -16.76 -4.76
C ARG A 254 1.47 -16.42 -3.91
N HIS A 255 2.49 -15.86 -4.53
CA HIS A 255 3.72 -15.41 -3.89
C HIS A 255 4.04 -14.00 -4.39
N ILE A 256 4.32 -13.10 -3.45
CA ILE A 256 4.63 -11.71 -3.73
C ILE A 256 6.16 -11.55 -3.73
N PRO A 257 6.78 -11.26 -4.88
CA PRO A 257 8.22 -11.07 -4.96
C PRO A 257 8.62 -9.73 -4.29
N VAL A 258 9.22 -9.82 -3.12
CA VAL A 258 9.62 -8.65 -2.32
C VAL A 258 10.82 -7.96 -2.95
N ARG A 259 10.79 -6.63 -3.03
CA ARG A 259 11.92 -5.80 -3.48
C ARG A 259 12.64 -5.16 -2.30
N ASP A 260 13.97 -5.14 -2.34
CA ASP A 260 14.76 -4.41 -1.36
C ASP A 260 14.55 -2.89 -1.53
N PRO A 261 14.01 -2.19 -0.52
CA PRO A 261 13.74 -0.75 -0.62
C PRO A 261 14.99 0.10 -0.90
N ARG A 262 16.19 -0.38 -0.51
CA ARG A 262 17.47 0.30 -0.75
C ARG A 262 17.77 0.52 -2.22
N GLN A 263 17.12 -0.21 -3.13
CA GLN A 263 17.23 0.04 -4.57
C GLN A 263 16.74 1.43 -4.98
N GLY A 264 15.84 2.04 -4.18
CA GLY A 264 15.32 3.39 -4.41
C GLY A 264 16.21 4.51 -3.90
N LEU A 265 17.28 4.19 -3.18
CA LEU A 265 18.23 5.21 -2.74
C LEU A 265 19.01 5.77 -3.93
N ALA A 266 19.11 7.11 -3.98
CA ALA A 266 19.98 7.76 -4.96
C ALA A 266 21.41 7.21 -4.78
N ARG A 267 22.02 6.82 -5.89
CA ARG A 267 23.46 6.45 -5.88
C ARG A 267 24.25 7.71 -5.58
N ALA A 268 25.12 7.63 -4.55
CA ALA A 268 26.03 8.72 -4.19
C ALA A 268 27.03 9.01 -5.33
#